data_0794edf140e111d144f72c1a3f72729d
#
_entry.id   0794edf140e111d144f72c1a3f72729d
#
_cell.length_a   1.000
_cell.length_b   1.000
_cell.length_c   1.000
_cell.angle_alpha   90.00
_cell.angle_beta   90.00
_cell.angle_gamma   90.00
#
_symmetry.space_group_name_H-M   'P 1'
#
loop_
_entity.id
_entity.type
_entity.pdbx_description
1 polymer ?
#
loop_
_entity_poly.entity_id
_entity_poly.type
_entity_poly.pdbx_seq_one_letter_code
_entity_poly.pdbx_strand_id
1 'polypeptide(L)'
;MPTLVEKILSIAESLAKHDVPYAFGGALALAYATEDPRGTRDIDVNVFVPAADVLTVFAALPSAVARDDDDVTDVCRDEQVRLWWDDTPVDVFFAAHAFHLAAGRRARRVDFVGIPIPVLAPCDLTVFKVLFDRSKDWVDIEAMVASGTLDVDEAVEAVSEVLGDDPRVDRLAQLRT
;
A
#
# COMPACT_ATOMS: atom_id res chain seq x y z
N MET A 1 -18.98 4.34 -16.66
CA MET A 1 -17.69 4.40 -15.97
C MET A 1 -17.79 3.46 -14.77
N PRO A 2 -16.81 2.58 -14.55
CA PRO A 2 -16.82 1.69 -13.39
C PRO A 2 -16.68 2.50 -12.10
N THR A 3 -17.33 2.03 -11.03
CA THR A 3 -17.21 2.56 -9.68
C THR A 3 -15.81 2.27 -9.10
N LEU A 4 -15.43 2.95 -8.02
CA LEU A 4 -14.16 2.66 -7.33
C LEU A 4 -14.07 1.19 -6.90
N VAL A 5 -15.18 0.61 -6.40
CA VAL A 5 -15.27 -0.80 -6.02
C VAL A 5 -14.97 -1.72 -7.21
N GLU A 6 -15.60 -1.49 -8.35
CA GLU A 6 -15.37 -2.29 -9.57
C GLU A 6 -13.94 -2.16 -10.07
N LYS A 7 -13.32 -0.97 -9.96
CA LYS A 7 -11.91 -0.75 -10.31
C LYS A 7 -10.98 -1.56 -9.40
N ILE A 8 -11.19 -1.51 -8.08
CA ILE A 8 -10.41 -2.28 -7.10
C ILE A 8 -10.50 -3.79 -7.39
N LEU A 9 -11.73 -4.31 -7.59
CA LEU A 9 -11.94 -5.73 -7.87
C LEU A 9 -11.30 -6.16 -9.20
N SER A 10 -11.38 -5.32 -10.23
CA SER A 10 -10.76 -5.61 -11.52
C SER A 10 -9.23 -5.63 -11.45
N ILE A 11 -8.62 -4.72 -10.68
CA ILE A 11 -7.17 -4.74 -10.42
C ILE A 11 -6.79 -6.01 -9.66
N ALA A 12 -7.54 -6.34 -8.61
CA ALA A 12 -7.31 -7.54 -7.80
C ALA A 12 -7.35 -8.82 -8.63
N GLU A 13 -8.40 -8.98 -9.43
CA GLU A 13 -8.56 -10.13 -10.32
C GLU A 13 -7.44 -10.23 -11.36
N SER A 14 -7.11 -9.09 -11.98
CA SER A 14 -6.10 -9.05 -13.04
C SER A 14 -4.71 -9.38 -12.53
N LEU A 15 -4.29 -8.80 -11.40
CA LEU A 15 -2.99 -9.11 -10.79
C LEU A 15 -2.91 -10.57 -10.33
N ALA A 16 -3.97 -11.08 -9.70
CA ALA A 16 -4.04 -12.47 -9.27
C ALA A 16 -3.96 -13.46 -10.45
N LYS A 17 -4.65 -13.15 -11.55
CA LYS A 17 -4.65 -13.99 -12.79
C LYS A 17 -3.25 -14.08 -13.42
N HIS A 18 -2.41 -13.07 -13.24
CA HIS A 18 -1.05 -13.03 -13.79
C HIS A 18 0.02 -13.40 -12.76
N ASP A 19 -0.39 -13.94 -11.60
CA ASP A 19 0.50 -14.35 -10.51
C ASP A 19 1.44 -13.22 -10.00
N VAL A 20 1.02 -11.95 -10.12
CA VAL A 20 1.73 -10.81 -9.54
C VAL A 20 1.38 -10.72 -8.05
N PRO A 21 2.32 -10.88 -7.13
CA PRO A 21 2.05 -10.72 -5.70
C PRO A 21 1.79 -9.26 -5.37
N TYR A 22 0.67 -8.98 -4.70
CA TYR A 22 0.25 -7.61 -4.39
C TYR A 22 -0.55 -7.53 -3.08
N ALA A 23 -0.69 -6.32 -2.55
CA ALA A 23 -1.69 -5.96 -1.55
C ALA A 23 -2.12 -4.50 -1.73
N PHE A 24 -3.38 -4.20 -1.42
CA PHE A 24 -3.83 -2.83 -1.35
C PHE A 24 -3.31 -2.15 -0.08
N GLY A 25 -2.90 -0.90 -0.21
CA GLY A 25 -2.40 -0.04 0.85
C GLY A 25 -3.36 1.11 1.18
N GLY A 26 -2.79 2.24 1.56
CA GLY A 26 -3.46 3.51 1.71
C GLY A 26 -4.74 3.48 2.53
N ALA A 27 -5.75 4.20 2.04
CA ALA A 27 -7.03 4.33 2.73
C ALA A 27 -7.81 3.01 2.81
N LEU A 28 -7.65 2.09 1.85
CA LEU A 28 -8.33 0.80 1.88
C LEU A 28 -7.79 -0.08 3.02
N ALA A 29 -6.47 -0.22 3.14
CA ALA A 29 -5.86 -0.96 4.25
C ALA A 29 -6.19 -0.33 5.60
N LEU A 30 -6.18 1.02 5.67
CA LEU A 30 -6.53 1.77 6.88
C LEU A 30 -7.98 1.49 7.31
N ALA A 31 -8.93 1.46 6.39
CA ALA A 31 -10.34 1.17 6.70
C ALA A 31 -10.52 -0.18 7.39
N TYR A 32 -9.78 -1.21 6.95
CA TYR A 32 -9.80 -2.51 7.61
C TYR A 32 -8.98 -2.57 8.91
N ALA A 33 -7.99 -1.70 9.06
CA ALA A 33 -7.23 -1.60 10.30
C ALA A 33 -8.02 -0.88 11.40
N THR A 34 -8.81 0.14 11.06
CA THR A 34 -9.52 0.96 12.04
C THR A 34 -11.00 0.62 12.16
N GLU A 35 -11.54 -0.24 11.28
CA GLU A 35 -12.98 -0.50 11.12
C GLU A 35 -13.80 0.79 10.83
N ASP A 36 -13.11 1.84 10.37
CA ASP A 36 -13.70 3.14 10.03
C ASP A 36 -13.41 3.48 8.56
N PRO A 37 -14.34 3.16 7.63
CA PRO A 37 -14.14 3.42 6.21
C PRO A 37 -14.16 4.92 5.94
N ARG A 38 -13.01 5.46 5.53
CA ARG A 38 -12.91 6.83 5.02
C ARG A 38 -13.08 6.84 3.52
N GLY A 39 -13.75 7.88 3.01
CA GLY A 39 -13.83 8.09 1.57
C GLY A 39 -12.45 8.31 0.96
N THR A 40 -12.13 7.55 -0.07
CA THR A 40 -10.92 7.76 -0.89
C THR A 40 -11.31 7.92 -2.36
N ARG A 41 -10.41 8.53 -3.13
CA ARG A 41 -10.53 8.64 -4.60
C ARG A 41 -9.42 7.91 -5.32
N ASP A 42 -8.38 7.53 -4.59
CA ASP A 42 -7.17 6.87 -5.07
C ASP A 42 -7.15 5.40 -4.67
N ILE A 43 -6.48 4.60 -5.48
CA ILE A 43 -6.23 3.19 -5.24
C ILE A 43 -4.72 3.02 -5.06
N ASP A 44 -4.30 2.63 -3.85
CA ASP A 44 -2.90 2.35 -3.54
C ASP A 44 -2.64 0.85 -3.67
N VAL A 45 -1.73 0.45 -4.57
CA VAL A 45 -1.37 -0.94 -4.84
C VAL A 45 0.12 -1.14 -4.58
N ASN A 46 0.44 -2.00 -3.63
CA ASN A 46 1.81 -2.46 -3.41
C ASN A 46 2.02 -3.76 -4.17
N VAL A 47 2.97 -3.80 -5.10
CA VAL A 47 3.40 -5.01 -5.79
C VAL A 47 4.72 -5.48 -5.20
N PHE A 48 4.79 -6.77 -4.85
CA PHE A 48 5.94 -7.34 -4.15
C PHE A 48 6.96 -7.93 -5.12
N VAL A 49 7.24 -7.16 -6.17
CA VAL A 49 8.27 -7.43 -7.19
C VAL A 49 9.12 -6.19 -7.40
N PRO A 50 10.39 -6.33 -7.81
CA PRO A 50 11.28 -5.17 -8.01
C PRO A 50 10.84 -4.32 -9.22
N ALA A 51 11.29 -3.06 -9.25
CA ALA A 51 11.05 -2.13 -10.37
C ALA A 51 11.52 -2.67 -11.73
N ALA A 52 12.50 -3.58 -11.74
CA ALA A 52 12.96 -4.25 -12.96
C ALA A 52 11.86 -5.07 -13.65
N ASP A 53 10.82 -5.49 -12.92
CA ASP A 53 9.69 -6.26 -13.43
C ASP A 53 8.50 -5.38 -13.87
N VAL A 54 8.69 -4.06 -14.02
CA VAL A 54 7.64 -3.08 -14.32
C VAL A 54 6.79 -3.48 -15.53
N LEU A 55 7.40 -3.98 -16.61
CA LEU A 55 6.66 -4.38 -17.81
C LEU A 55 5.73 -5.58 -17.55
N THR A 56 6.14 -6.51 -16.69
CA THR A 56 5.31 -7.64 -16.26
C THR A 56 4.10 -7.15 -15.44
N VAL A 57 4.33 -6.22 -14.50
CA VAL A 57 3.26 -5.62 -13.70
C VAL A 57 2.30 -4.81 -14.57
N PHE A 58 2.83 -4.00 -15.50
CA PHE A 58 2.01 -3.20 -16.42
C PHE A 58 1.17 -4.07 -17.35
N ALA A 59 1.70 -5.20 -17.81
CA ALA A 59 0.92 -6.16 -18.60
C ALA A 59 -0.18 -6.86 -17.75
N ALA A 60 0.05 -7.01 -16.46
CA ALA A 60 -0.91 -7.61 -15.53
C ALA A 60 -2.00 -6.64 -15.05
N LEU A 61 -1.85 -5.33 -15.20
CA LEU A 61 -2.89 -4.37 -14.87
C LEU A 61 -4.01 -4.38 -15.92
N PRO A 62 -5.27 -4.06 -15.55
CA PRO A 62 -6.36 -3.88 -16.51
C PRO A 62 -5.99 -2.89 -17.62
N SER A 63 -6.39 -3.16 -18.86
CA SER A 63 -6.08 -2.32 -20.02
C SER A 63 -6.63 -0.89 -19.92
N ALA A 64 -7.65 -0.70 -19.09
CA ALA A 64 -8.23 0.62 -18.81
C ALA A 64 -7.38 1.50 -17.90
N VAL A 65 -6.37 0.96 -17.21
CA VAL A 65 -5.37 1.74 -16.48
C VAL A 65 -4.38 2.28 -17.52
N ALA A 66 -4.41 3.59 -17.75
CA ALA A 66 -3.51 4.25 -18.71
C ALA A 66 -2.05 4.18 -18.22
N ARG A 67 -1.12 3.90 -19.12
CA ARG A 67 0.30 3.79 -18.88
C ARG A 67 1.10 3.94 -20.16
N ASP A 68 2.31 4.48 -20.07
CA ASP A 68 3.20 4.71 -21.20
C ASP A 68 4.70 4.46 -20.85
N ASP A 69 5.60 4.81 -21.75
CA ASP A 69 7.05 4.61 -21.57
C ASP A 69 7.64 5.59 -20.52
N ASP A 70 7.03 6.74 -20.31
CA ASP A 70 7.45 7.69 -19.27
C ASP A 70 7.14 7.11 -17.89
N ASP A 71 6.00 6.44 -17.72
CA ASP A 71 5.64 5.73 -16.49
C ASP A 71 6.64 4.61 -16.17
N VAL A 72 7.15 3.89 -17.18
CA VAL A 72 8.21 2.89 -16.99
C VAL A 72 9.49 3.55 -16.47
N THR A 73 9.84 4.70 -17.02
CA THR A 73 11.01 5.47 -16.59
C THR A 73 10.85 5.94 -15.14
N ASP A 74 9.66 6.43 -14.77
CA ASP A 74 9.36 6.86 -13.41
C ASP A 74 9.47 5.69 -12.41
N VAL A 75 8.95 4.51 -12.74
CA VAL A 75 9.12 3.31 -11.89
C VAL A 75 10.59 2.96 -11.70
N CYS A 76 11.39 2.99 -12.78
CA CYS A 76 12.82 2.66 -12.69
C CYS A 76 13.62 3.66 -11.84
N ARG A 77 13.16 4.92 -11.75
CA ARG A 77 13.80 5.97 -10.97
C ARG A 77 13.34 6.01 -9.52
N ASP A 78 12.01 5.92 -9.30
CA ASP A 78 11.38 6.25 -8.03
C ASP A 78 10.73 5.04 -7.34
N GLU A 79 10.74 3.84 -7.99
CA GLU A 79 10.15 2.58 -7.51
C GLU A 79 8.65 2.71 -7.19
N GLN A 80 8.02 3.73 -7.74
CA GLN A 80 6.61 4.02 -7.66
C GLN A 80 6.14 4.82 -8.87
N VAL A 81 4.82 4.76 -9.16
CA VAL A 81 4.22 5.53 -10.24
C VAL A 81 2.75 5.81 -9.94
N ARG A 82 2.27 6.97 -10.38
CA ARG A 82 0.85 7.29 -10.39
C ARG A 82 0.30 7.09 -11.79
N LEU A 83 -0.52 6.06 -11.94
CA LEU A 83 -1.29 5.77 -13.16
C LEU A 83 -2.71 6.30 -13.03
N TRP A 84 -3.47 6.23 -14.13
CA TRP A 84 -4.85 6.72 -14.14
C TRP A 84 -5.81 5.71 -14.75
N TRP A 85 -6.92 5.51 -14.06
CA TRP A 85 -8.09 4.82 -14.60
C TRP A 85 -9.25 5.81 -14.69
N ASP A 86 -9.50 6.39 -15.85
CA ASP A 86 -10.34 7.56 -16.03
C ASP A 86 -9.86 8.71 -15.11
N ASP A 87 -10.69 9.14 -14.15
CA ASP A 87 -10.41 10.16 -13.16
C ASP A 87 -9.88 9.60 -11.81
N THR A 88 -9.67 8.30 -11.74
CA THR A 88 -9.18 7.63 -10.52
C THR A 88 -7.67 7.44 -10.57
N PRO A 89 -6.91 8.04 -9.64
CA PRO A 89 -5.49 7.75 -9.49
C PRO A 89 -5.29 6.30 -9.01
N VAL A 90 -4.31 5.63 -9.61
CA VAL A 90 -3.83 4.30 -9.20
C VAL A 90 -2.35 4.43 -8.89
N ASP A 91 -2.02 4.50 -7.62
CA ASP A 91 -0.65 4.59 -7.13
C ASP A 91 -0.07 3.18 -6.98
N VAL A 92 0.97 2.86 -7.75
CA VAL A 92 1.62 1.55 -7.73
C VAL A 92 3.00 1.68 -7.12
N PHE A 93 3.26 0.91 -6.05
CA PHE A 93 4.53 0.88 -5.31
C PHE A 93 5.22 -0.45 -5.55
N PHE A 94 6.47 -0.41 -5.99
CA PHE A 94 7.31 -1.58 -6.26
C PHE A 94 8.21 -1.90 -5.06
N ALA A 95 8.69 -3.13 -4.98
CA ALA A 95 9.54 -3.55 -3.87
C ALA A 95 10.94 -2.93 -3.98
N ALA A 96 11.18 -1.87 -3.20
CA ALA A 96 12.45 -1.17 -3.06
C ALA A 96 13.43 -1.86 -2.09
N HIS A 97 12.89 -2.47 -1.03
CA HIS A 97 13.67 -3.01 0.09
C HIS A 97 13.18 -4.38 0.53
N ALA A 98 14.02 -5.12 1.26
CA ALA A 98 13.68 -6.42 1.85
C ALA A 98 12.41 -6.35 2.72
N PHE A 99 12.19 -5.23 3.43
CA PHE A 99 10.98 -4.95 4.18
C PHE A 99 9.73 -5.06 3.28
N HIS A 100 9.75 -4.44 2.09
CA HIS A 100 8.62 -4.45 1.16
C HIS A 100 8.26 -5.88 0.73
N LEU A 101 9.27 -6.68 0.38
CA LEU A 101 9.07 -8.10 0.05
C LEU A 101 8.51 -8.89 1.24
N ALA A 102 8.95 -8.58 2.47
CA ALA A 102 8.45 -9.22 3.68
C ALA A 102 6.99 -8.83 3.98
N ALA A 103 6.59 -7.58 3.72
CA ALA A 103 5.22 -7.10 3.87
C ALA A 103 4.23 -7.92 3.02
N GLY A 104 4.64 -8.37 1.83
CA GLY A 104 3.83 -9.24 0.99
C GLY A 104 3.44 -10.56 1.66
N ARG A 105 4.32 -11.13 2.49
CA ARG A 105 4.04 -12.37 3.23
C ARG A 105 3.11 -12.16 4.43
N ARG A 106 3.05 -10.94 4.96
CA ARG A 106 2.21 -10.56 6.11
C ARG A 106 0.87 -9.94 5.69
N ALA A 107 0.66 -9.71 4.39
CA ALA A 107 -0.58 -9.14 3.87
C ALA A 107 -1.81 -9.96 4.36
N ARG A 108 -2.84 -9.25 4.80
CA ARG A 108 -4.05 -9.83 5.37
C ARG A 108 -5.11 -9.98 4.28
N ARG A 109 -5.76 -11.14 4.21
CA ARG A 109 -6.95 -11.30 3.37
C ARG A 109 -8.18 -10.78 4.09
N VAL A 110 -8.90 -9.87 3.46
CA VAL A 110 -10.11 -9.24 3.99
C VAL A 110 -11.26 -9.45 3.01
N ASP A 111 -12.48 -9.52 3.52
CA ASP A 111 -13.68 -9.53 2.68
C ASP A 111 -13.96 -8.13 2.14
N PHE A 112 -13.92 -7.98 0.82
CA PHE A 112 -14.27 -6.75 0.13
C PHE A 112 -15.46 -7.02 -0.81
N VAL A 113 -16.66 -6.66 -0.33
CA VAL A 113 -17.93 -6.89 -1.07
C VAL A 113 -18.10 -8.36 -1.48
N GLY A 114 -17.82 -9.29 -0.56
CA GLY A 114 -17.94 -10.74 -0.79
C GLY A 114 -16.76 -11.38 -1.54
N ILE A 115 -15.71 -10.63 -1.84
CA ILE A 115 -14.49 -11.12 -2.53
C ILE A 115 -13.27 -10.92 -1.62
N PRO A 116 -12.49 -11.97 -1.33
CA PRO A 116 -11.29 -11.82 -0.52
C PRO A 116 -10.17 -11.12 -1.30
N ILE A 117 -9.72 -9.97 -0.81
CA ILE A 117 -8.59 -9.23 -1.37
C ILE A 117 -7.46 -9.09 -0.33
N PRO A 118 -6.18 -9.02 -0.76
CA PRO A 118 -5.08 -8.77 0.16
C PRO A 118 -4.95 -7.26 0.46
N VAL A 119 -4.77 -6.93 1.73
CA VAL A 119 -4.43 -5.58 2.20
C VAL A 119 -3.18 -5.62 3.07
N LEU A 120 -2.44 -4.52 3.16
CA LEU A 120 -1.30 -4.41 4.06
C LEU A 120 -1.74 -4.61 5.52
N ALA A 121 -0.92 -5.32 6.29
CA ALA A 121 -1.09 -5.42 7.74
C ALA A 121 -0.84 -4.05 8.40
N PRO A 122 -1.46 -3.74 9.57
CA PRO A 122 -1.31 -2.45 10.23
C PRO A 122 0.14 -2.03 10.48
N CYS A 123 0.99 -2.94 10.91
CA CYS A 123 2.42 -2.67 11.12
C CYS A 123 3.11 -2.26 9.80
N ASP A 124 2.90 -3.02 8.72
CA ASP A 124 3.48 -2.70 7.41
C ASP A 124 2.95 -1.38 6.84
N LEU A 125 1.64 -1.14 6.96
CA LEU A 125 1.02 0.14 6.59
C LEU A 125 1.64 1.31 7.36
N THR A 126 1.94 1.11 8.66
CA THR A 126 2.61 2.11 9.50
C THR A 126 4.00 2.42 8.99
N VAL A 127 4.80 1.42 8.63
CA VAL A 127 6.14 1.67 8.07
C VAL A 127 6.05 2.55 6.82
N PHE A 128 5.16 2.24 5.86
CA PHE A 128 4.98 3.08 4.68
C PHE A 128 4.54 4.51 5.04
N LYS A 129 3.64 4.67 6.01
CA LYS A 129 3.17 5.99 6.46
C LYS A 129 4.29 6.80 7.12
N VAL A 130 5.14 6.18 7.93
CA VAL A 130 6.31 6.83 8.53
C VAL A 130 7.33 7.24 7.46
N LEU A 131 7.52 6.42 6.42
CA LEU A 131 8.40 6.76 5.29
C LEU A 131 7.90 8.01 4.53
N PHE A 132 6.60 8.14 4.31
CA PHE A 132 6.01 9.33 3.67
C PHE A 132 6.01 10.56 4.58
N ASP A 133 5.89 10.38 5.89
CA ASP A 133 6.02 11.41 6.95
C ASP A 133 5.12 12.66 6.76
N ARG A 134 3.96 12.51 6.11
CA ARG A 134 2.98 13.59 5.96
C ARG A 134 2.13 13.71 7.21
N SER A 135 1.63 14.91 7.53
CA SER A 135 0.77 15.12 8.72
C SER A 135 -0.43 14.17 8.75
N LYS A 136 -1.06 13.89 7.60
CA LYS A 136 -2.17 12.94 7.50
C LYS A 136 -1.76 11.51 7.85
N ASP A 137 -0.51 11.13 7.54
CA ASP A 137 -0.03 9.77 7.81
C ASP A 137 0.09 9.51 9.31
N TRP A 138 0.50 10.50 10.09
CA TRP A 138 0.55 10.43 11.54
C TRP A 138 -0.85 10.35 12.18
N VAL A 139 -1.82 11.09 11.67
CA VAL A 139 -3.24 10.97 12.09
C VAL A 139 -3.77 9.55 11.84
N ASP A 140 -3.40 8.94 10.73
CA ASP A 140 -3.80 7.57 10.41
C ASP A 140 -3.13 6.54 11.33
N ILE A 141 -1.84 6.75 11.68
CA ILE A 141 -1.11 5.90 12.65
C ILE A 141 -1.78 6.01 14.03
N GLU A 142 -2.06 7.23 14.50
CA GLU A 142 -2.78 7.47 15.77
C GLU A 142 -4.16 6.79 15.79
N ALA A 143 -4.87 6.78 14.66
CA ALA A 143 -6.16 6.09 14.55
C ALA A 143 -6.01 4.56 14.69
N MET A 144 -4.95 3.96 14.11
CA MET A 144 -4.67 2.52 14.26
C MET A 144 -4.25 2.18 15.69
N VAL A 145 -3.50 3.06 16.39
CA VAL A 145 -3.21 2.89 17.82
C VAL A 145 -4.50 2.95 18.64
N ALA A 146 -5.33 3.96 18.40
CA ALA A 146 -6.58 4.16 19.14
C ALA A 146 -7.60 3.00 18.94
N SER A 147 -7.60 2.37 17.76
CA SER A 147 -8.43 1.18 17.48
C SER A 147 -7.86 -0.11 18.09
N GLY A 148 -6.63 -0.07 18.63
CA GLY A 148 -5.96 -1.24 19.21
C GLY A 148 -5.48 -2.27 18.17
N THR A 149 -5.40 -1.91 16.90
CA THR A 149 -4.98 -2.81 15.82
C THR A 149 -3.49 -2.73 15.48
N LEU A 150 -2.82 -1.68 15.95
CA LEU A 150 -1.39 -1.48 15.80
C LEU A 150 -0.67 -1.79 17.11
N ASP A 151 0.25 -2.75 17.08
CA ASP A 151 1.27 -2.91 18.13
C ASP A 151 2.39 -1.89 17.86
N VAL A 152 2.51 -0.89 18.74
CA VAL A 152 3.47 0.20 18.57
C VAL A 152 4.90 -0.29 18.74
N ASP A 153 5.16 -1.29 19.60
CA ASP A 153 6.51 -1.82 19.79
C ASP A 153 6.98 -2.58 18.55
N GLU A 154 6.11 -3.44 17.96
CA GLU A 154 6.38 -4.11 16.70
C GLU A 154 6.64 -3.09 15.57
N ALA A 155 5.82 -2.05 15.49
CA ALA A 155 5.96 -1.00 14.47
C ALA A 155 7.25 -0.20 14.63
N VAL A 156 7.65 0.14 15.87
CA VAL A 156 8.91 0.83 16.17
C VAL A 156 10.11 -0.03 15.74
N GLU A 157 10.09 -1.32 16.04
CA GLU A 157 11.13 -2.25 15.60
C GLU A 157 11.24 -2.28 14.07
N ALA A 158 10.12 -2.47 13.38
CA ALA A 158 10.06 -2.53 11.92
C ALA A 158 10.52 -1.21 11.26
N VAL A 159 10.13 -0.06 11.80
CA VAL A 159 10.58 1.26 11.29
C VAL A 159 12.07 1.46 11.55
N SER A 160 12.58 1.03 12.72
CA SER A 160 14.01 1.14 13.06
C SER A 160 14.88 0.28 12.14
N GLU A 161 14.41 -0.90 11.74
CA GLU A 161 15.12 -1.73 10.74
C GLU A 161 15.28 -1.05 9.39
N VAL A 162 14.31 -0.20 8.99
CA VAL A 162 14.32 0.49 7.70
C VAL A 162 15.07 1.82 7.77
N LEU A 163 14.87 2.60 8.82
CA LEU A 163 15.38 3.98 8.95
C LEU A 163 16.60 4.12 9.83
N GLY A 164 16.91 3.13 10.68
CA GLY A 164 17.98 3.24 11.66
C GLY A 164 17.67 4.26 12.76
N ASP A 165 18.66 5.09 13.09
CA ASP A 165 18.55 6.18 14.08
C ASP A 165 17.93 7.43 13.41
N ASP A 166 16.60 7.47 13.37
CA ASP A 166 15.81 8.52 12.71
C ASP A 166 14.77 9.10 13.70
N PRO A 167 14.59 10.44 13.75
CA PRO A 167 13.62 11.08 14.65
C PRO A 167 12.17 10.58 14.52
N ARG A 168 11.80 10.03 13.37
CA ARG A 168 10.46 9.44 13.14
C ARG A 168 10.24 8.18 13.97
N VAL A 169 11.31 7.44 14.27
CA VAL A 169 11.27 6.28 15.19
C VAL A 169 10.89 6.74 16.59
N ASP A 170 11.53 7.80 17.09
CA ASP A 170 11.24 8.37 18.41
C ASP A 170 9.81 8.91 18.48
N ARG A 171 9.35 9.57 17.41
CA ARG A 171 7.98 10.06 17.31
C ARG A 171 6.97 8.92 17.37
N LEU A 172 7.20 7.82 16.65
CA LEU A 172 6.35 6.64 16.70
C LEU A 172 6.32 6.01 18.09
N ALA A 173 7.50 5.93 18.75
CA ALA A 173 7.62 5.38 20.09
C ALA A 173 6.85 6.20 21.16
N GLN A 174 6.62 7.50 20.94
CA GLN A 174 5.82 8.34 21.84
C GLN A 174 4.32 7.99 21.81
N LEU A 175 3.86 7.20 20.83
CA LEU A 175 2.47 6.73 20.76
C LEU A 175 2.20 5.48 21.61
N ARG A 176 3.19 4.98 22.34
CA ARG A 176 3.01 3.92 23.34
C ARG A 176 2.04 4.39 24.41
N THR A 177 0.97 3.66 24.63
CA THR A 177 -0.06 3.94 25.66
C THR A 177 0.22 3.15 26.92
#